data_0a8aa8054e9aaa3e88c2cceb06115ee0
#
_entry.id   0a8aa8054e9aaa3e88c2cceb06115ee0
#
_cell.length_a   1.000
_cell.length_b   1.000
_cell.length_c   1.000
_cell.angle_alpha   90.00
_cell.angle_beta   90.00
_cell.angle_gamma   90.00
#
_symmetry.space_group_name_H-M   'P 1'
#
loop_
_entity.id
_entity.type
_entity.pdbx_description
1 polymer ?
#
loop_
_entity_poly.entity_id
_entity_poly.type
_entity_poly.pdbx_seq_one_letter_code
_entity_poly.pdbx_strand_id
1 'polypeptide(L)'
;AGQKGTGKWTVDAALDLGIPLTLIGESVFSRCLSAQKDLRVKASKEISGTKPNFKGDKQQFIDDLEQAIYASKIISYAQGYDLMMQAAKEYHWNLNYGGIALMWRGGCIIRSVFLVDIKKAFDQNPNLENLLLDPFFKQAVQSAQESWRRVCATALQNGIPVPAMTSALCYFDGFRSERLPANLLQAQRDYFGAHQYERIDKPRGEFFHTDWTGHGGSTASSTYQV
;
A
#
# COMPACT_ATOMS: atom_id res chain seq x y z
N ALA A 1 17.62 9.44 -8.44
CA ALA A 1 18.23 8.40 -7.60
C ALA A 1 18.28 7.08 -8.36
N GLY A 2 19.47 6.46 -8.46
CA GLY A 2 19.63 5.15 -9.08
C GLY A 2 19.02 4.02 -8.26
N GLN A 3 18.82 2.86 -8.87
CA GLN A 3 18.33 1.65 -8.20
C GLN A 3 19.18 0.43 -8.63
N LYS A 4 19.27 -0.57 -7.74
CA LYS A 4 19.99 -1.83 -8.00
C LYS A 4 19.05 -2.98 -8.41
N GLY A 5 17.75 -2.75 -8.48
CA GLY A 5 16.76 -3.72 -8.95
C GLY A 5 15.96 -4.44 -7.86
N THR A 6 16.42 -4.50 -6.61
CA THR A 6 15.70 -5.24 -5.53
C THR A 6 14.29 -4.75 -5.31
N GLY A 7 14.08 -3.42 -5.27
CA GLY A 7 12.73 -2.84 -5.16
C GLY A 7 11.85 -3.18 -6.37
N LYS A 8 12.41 -3.13 -7.59
CA LYS A 8 11.73 -3.54 -8.80
C LYS A 8 11.28 -5.00 -8.71
N TRP A 9 12.20 -5.92 -8.40
CA TRP A 9 11.87 -7.35 -8.29
C TRP A 9 10.80 -7.62 -7.23
N THR A 10 10.81 -6.87 -6.13
CA THR A 10 9.77 -6.98 -5.10
C THR A 10 8.40 -6.55 -5.63
N VAL A 11 8.35 -5.49 -6.45
CA VAL A 11 7.11 -5.02 -7.09
C VAL A 11 6.64 -6.01 -8.16
N ASP A 12 7.55 -6.51 -9.01
CA ASP A 12 7.23 -7.52 -10.02
C ASP A 12 6.61 -8.77 -9.36
N ALA A 13 7.23 -9.30 -8.31
CA ALA A 13 6.69 -10.44 -7.56
C ALA A 13 5.32 -10.14 -6.93
N ALA A 14 5.10 -8.93 -6.44
CA ALA A 14 3.81 -8.54 -5.87
C ALA A 14 2.70 -8.48 -6.92
N LEU A 15 3.02 -8.02 -8.13
CA LEU A 15 2.07 -8.01 -9.26
C LEU A 15 1.76 -9.44 -9.71
N ASP A 16 2.76 -10.30 -9.82
CA ASP A 16 2.59 -11.71 -10.20
C ASP A 16 1.73 -12.48 -9.19
N LEU A 17 1.83 -12.14 -7.89
CA LEU A 17 1.13 -12.79 -6.80
C LEU A 17 -0.17 -12.06 -6.37
N GLY A 18 -0.52 -10.95 -7.01
CA GLY A 18 -1.71 -10.18 -6.70
C GLY A 18 -1.70 -9.48 -5.33
N ILE A 19 -0.52 -9.13 -4.80
CA ILE A 19 -0.37 -8.50 -3.48
C ILE A 19 -0.28 -6.97 -3.61
N PRO A 20 -1.08 -6.21 -2.82
CA PRO A 20 -1.10 -4.74 -2.88
C PRO A 20 0.11 -4.11 -2.20
N LEU A 21 1.30 -4.21 -2.81
CA LEU A 21 2.57 -3.69 -2.31
C LEU A 21 2.74 -2.20 -2.63
N THR A 22 1.74 -1.40 -2.29
CA THR A 22 1.58 -0.03 -2.78
C THR A 22 2.68 0.92 -2.31
N LEU A 23 3.06 0.90 -1.03
CA LEU A 23 4.09 1.78 -0.48
C LEU A 23 5.46 1.53 -1.13
N ILE A 24 5.85 0.26 -1.25
CA ILE A 24 7.14 -0.12 -1.85
C ILE A 24 7.12 0.21 -3.34
N GLY A 25 6.01 -0.05 -4.03
CA GLY A 25 5.82 0.32 -5.43
C GLY A 25 5.98 1.81 -5.66
N GLU A 26 5.30 2.65 -4.88
CA GLU A 26 5.46 4.10 -4.95
C GLU A 26 6.89 4.57 -4.67
N SER A 27 7.60 3.91 -3.77
CA SER A 27 9.01 4.21 -3.51
C SER A 27 9.90 3.93 -4.72
N VAL A 28 9.61 2.86 -5.48
CA VAL A 28 10.31 2.52 -6.73
C VAL A 28 10.00 3.57 -7.81
N PHE A 29 8.74 3.90 -8.03
CA PHE A 29 8.34 4.90 -9.04
C PHE A 29 8.84 6.30 -8.71
N SER A 30 8.85 6.70 -7.44
CA SER A 30 9.44 7.96 -7.00
C SER A 30 10.93 8.06 -7.34
N ARG A 31 11.66 6.96 -7.22
CA ARG A 31 13.07 6.90 -7.65
C ARG A 31 13.20 7.03 -9.17
N CYS A 32 12.33 6.40 -9.95
CA CYS A 32 12.29 6.55 -11.40
C CYS A 32 12.04 8.01 -11.79
N LEU A 33 11.03 8.65 -11.18
CA LEU A 33 10.76 10.06 -11.41
C LEU A 33 11.94 10.94 -11.00
N SER A 34 12.61 10.63 -9.89
CA SER A 34 13.77 11.40 -9.43
C SER A 34 14.94 11.34 -10.41
N ALA A 35 15.08 10.26 -11.17
CA ALA A 35 16.13 10.09 -12.17
C ALA A 35 15.94 10.96 -13.41
N GLN A 36 14.72 11.43 -13.71
CA GLN A 36 14.41 12.33 -14.83
C GLN A 36 14.75 13.80 -14.52
N LYS A 37 15.97 14.06 -14.02
CA LYS A 37 16.34 15.36 -13.47
C LYS A 37 16.21 16.50 -14.50
N ASP A 38 16.74 16.32 -15.69
CA ASP A 38 16.77 17.39 -16.72
C ASP A 38 15.35 17.78 -17.16
N LEU A 39 14.49 16.77 -17.34
CA LEU A 39 13.09 16.99 -17.66
C LEU A 39 12.35 17.72 -16.52
N ARG A 40 12.59 17.32 -15.26
CA ARG A 40 11.98 17.99 -14.10
C ARG A 40 12.47 19.43 -13.95
N VAL A 41 13.74 19.70 -14.23
CA VAL A 41 14.29 21.08 -14.22
C VAL A 41 13.62 21.92 -15.32
N LYS A 42 13.40 21.36 -16.51
CA LYS A 42 12.66 22.06 -17.58
C LYS A 42 11.22 22.33 -17.14
N ALA A 43 10.51 21.29 -16.69
CA ALA A 43 9.13 21.41 -16.22
C ALA A 43 8.95 22.44 -15.09
N SER A 44 9.90 22.51 -14.13
CA SER A 44 9.83 23.47 -13.03
C SER A 44 9.93 24.93 -13.43
N LYS A 45 10.41 25.22 -14.65
CA LYS A 45 10.47 26.58 -15.22
C LYS A 45 9.20 26.93 -16.01
N GLU A 46 8.49 25.94 -16.51
CA GLU A 46 7.34 26.11 -17.38
C GLU A 46 6.01 25.92 -16.64
N ILE A 47 5.98 25.08 -15.62
CA ILE A 47 4.77 24.73 -14.87
C ILE A 47 4.85 25.33 -13.47
N SER A 48 3.94 26.23 -13.15
CA SER A 48 3.83 26.80 -11.82
C SER A 48 3.19 25.79 -10.85
N GLY A 49 3.67 25.79 -9.61
CA GLY A 49 3.14 24.96 -8.54
C GLY A 49 2.74 25.77 -7.30
N THR A 50 2.18 25.09 -6.32
CA THR A 50 1.88 25.68 -5.00
C THR A 50 3.18 26.09 -4.31
N LYS A 51 3.21 27.32 -3.75
CA LYS A 51 4.31 27.75 -2.89
C LYS A 51 4.07 27.26 -1.47
N PRO A 52 5.03 26.55 -0.86
CA PRO A 52 4.89 26.10 0.52
C PRO A 52 4.65 27.27 1.47
N ASN A 53 3.63 27.15 2.32
CA ASN A 53 3.28 28.17 3.32
C ASN A 53 2.70 27.47 4.56
N PHE A 54 3.59 26.93 5.37
CA PHE A 54 3.20 26.28 6.61
C PHE A 54 2.92 27.32 7.69
N LYS A 55 1.72 27.30 8.28
CA LYS A 55 1.26 28.23 9.32
C LYS A 55 0.96 27.53 10.66
N GLY A 56 1.25 26.23 10.77
CA GLY A 56 0.98 25.46 11.99
C GLY A 56 2.08 25.61 13.04
N ASP A 57 1.86 24.98 14.20
CA ASP A 57 2.88 24.81 15.22
C ASP A 57 3.98 23.86 14.73
N LYS A 58 5.22 24.31 14.78
CA LYS A 58 6.37 23.55 14.27
C LYS A 58 6.65 22.30 15.10
N GLN A 59 6.56 22.38 16.44
CA GLN A 59 6.85 21.26 17.30
C GLN A 59 5.78 20.18 17.15
N GLN A 60 4.52 20.58 17.15
CA GLN A 60 3.41 19.66 16.91
C GLN A 60 3.53 18.95 15.56
N PHE A 61 3.97 19.66 14.51
CA PHE A 61 4.18 19.06 13.20
C PHE A 61 5.34 18.05 13.19
N ILE A 62 6.41 18.31 13.95
CA ILE A 62 7.52 17.37 14.11
C ILE A 62 7.04 16.11 14.83
N ASP A 63 6.25 16.25 15.89
CA ASP A 63 5.69 15.13 16.63
C ASP A 63 4.72 14.32 15.76
N ASP A 64 3.88 14.99 14.97
CA ASP A 64 3.00 14.35 13.99
C ASP A 64 3.81 13.60 12.91
N LEU A 65 4.91 14.17 12.45
CA LEU A 65 5.78 13.57 11.44
C LEU A 65 6.45 12.29 11.96
N GLU A 66 6.86 12.25 13.21
CA GLU A 66 7.39 11.03 13.85
C GLU A 66 6.35 9.91 13.81
N GLN A 67 5.11 10.19 14.21
CA GLN A 67 4.00 9.23 14.18
C GLN A 67 3.67 8.77 12.76
N ALA A 68 3.66 9.69 11.80
CA ALA A 68 3.39 9.39 10.39
C ALA A 68 4.47 8.48 9.77
N ILE A 69 5.74 8.73 10.06
CA ILE A 69 6.86 7.89 9.60
C ILE A 69 6.78 6.51 10.26
N TYR A 70 6.49 6.45 11.56
CA TYR A 70 6.38 5.20 12.29
C TYR A 70 5.25 4.32 11.73
N ALA A 71 4.05 4.88 11.56
CA ALA A 71 2.92 4.17 10.95
C ALA A 71 3.22 3.70 9.52
N SER A 72 3.76 4.59 8.67
CA SER A 72 4.13 4.23 7.31
C SER A 72 5.17 3.11 7.26
N LYS A 73 6.12 3.12 8.20
CA LYS A 73 7.12 2.06 8.31
C LYS A 73 6.48 0.72 8.71
N ILE A 74 5.52 0.71 9.64
CA ILE A 74 4.74 -0.50 9.98
C ILE A 74 4.02 -1.03 8.74
N ILE A 75 3.37 -0.18 7.95
CA ILE A 75 2.70 -0.58 6.71
C ILE A 75 3.69 -1.22 5.73
N SER A 76 4.90 -0.66 5.58
CA SER A 76 5.89 -1.25 4.67
C SER A 76 6.27 -2.69 5.05
N TYR A 77 6.37 -2.96 6.34
CA TYR A 77 6.61 -4.33 6.82
C TYR A 77 5.38 -5.22 6.68
N ALA A 78 4.18 -4.70 6.98
CA ALA A 78 2.94 -5.45 6.80
C ALA A 78 2.79 -5.92 5.35
N GLN A 79 3.00 -5.03 4.38
CA GLN A 79 2.97 -5.37 2.95
C GLN A 79 4.06 -6.37 2.57
N GLY A 80 5.28 -6.21 3.09
CA GLY A 80 6.38 -7.14 2.82
C GLY A 80 6.15 -8.54 3.38
N TYR A 81 5.57 -8.65 4.57
CA TYR A 81 5.18 -9.94 5.16
C TYR A 81 4.01 -10.58 4.41
N ASP A 82 3.04 -9.79 3.97
CA ASP A 82 1.92 -10.26 3.16
C ASP A 82 2.43 -10.89 1.85
N LEU A 83 3.35 -10.21 1.16
CA LEU A 83 4.02 -10.76 -0.02
C LEU A 83 4.75 -12.07 0.28
N MET A 84 5.51 -12.14 1.37
CA MET A 84 6.23 -13.37 1.74
C MET A 84 5.27 -14.51 2.07
N MET A 85 4.16 -14.24 2.75
CA MET A 85 3.15 -15.25 3.08
C MET A 85 2.48 -15.78 1.81
N GLN A 86 2.13 -14.91 0.86
CA GLN A 86 1.55 -15.35 -0.40
C GLN A 86 2.56 -16.13 -1.25
N ALA A 87 3.81 -15.67 -1.34
CA ALA A 87 4.88 -16.40 -2.02
C ALA A 87 5.12 -17.77 -1.39
N ALA A 88 5.14 -17.86 -0.06
CA ALA A 88 5.29 -19.12 0.65
C ALA A 88 4.17 -20.11 0.34
N LYS A 89 2.94 -19.62 0.21
CA LYS A 89 1.78 -20.41 -0.20
C LYS A 89 1.90 -20.90 -1.65
N GLU A 90 2.24 -20.00 -2.57
CA GLU A 90 2.35 -20.30 -4.00
C GLU A 90 3.47 -21.29 -4.30
N TYR A 91 4.64 -21.06 -3.69
CA TYR A 91 5.84 -21.87 -3.94
C TYR A 91 6.07 -22.99 -2.94
N HIS A 92 5.11 -23.22 -2.03
CA HIS A 92 5.17 -24.26 -0.98
C HIS A 92 6.40 -24.14 -0.07
N TRP A 93 6.77 -22.91 0.29
CA TRP A 93 7.86 -22.66 1.22
C TRP A 93 7.40 -22.71 2.67
N ASN A 94 8.25 -23.28 3.52
CA ASN A 94 8.02 -23.23 4.97
C ASN A 94 8.91 -22.13 5.57
N LEU A 95 8.36 -20.92 5.72
CA LEU A 95 9.10 -19.75 6.21
C LEU A 95 8.91 -19.54 7.70
N ASN A 96 10.02 -19.29 8.41
CA ASN A 96 10.00 -18.83 9.80
C ASN A 96 9.96 -17.30 9.84
N TYR A 97 8.77 -16.72 9.81
CA TYR A 97 8.57 -15.25 9.74
C TYR A 97 9.20 -14.51 10.91
N GLY A 98 9.07 -15.05 12.16
CA GLY A 98 9.72 -14.48 13.33
C GLY A 98 11.25 -14.54 13.24
N GLY A 99 11.80 -15.64 12.71
CA GLY A 99 13.24 -15.80 12.47
C GLY A 99 13.75 -14.81 11.42
N ILE A 100 12.99 -14.58 10.35
CA ILE A 100 13.29 -13.58 9.32
C ILE A 100 13.34 -12.17 9.93
N ALA A 101 12.39 -11.80 10.78
CA ALA A 101 12.41 -10.53 11.49
C ALA A 101 13.69 -10.33 12.31
N LEU A 102 14.13 -11.35 13.04
CA LEU A 102 15.36 -11.27 13.82
C LEU A 102 16.62 -11.17 12.96
N MET A 103 16.64 -11.86 11.83
CA MET A 103 17.74 -11.78 10.86
C MET A 103 17.93 -10.34 10.35
N TRP A 104 16.83 -9.62 10.09
CA TRP A 104 16.88 -8.23 9.62
C TRP A 104 17.26 -7.23 10.73
N ARG A 105 17.24 -7.62 11.99
CA ARG A 105 17.56 -6.73 13.11
C ARG A 105 19.03 -6.30 13.16
N GLY A 106 19.93 -7.15 12.69
CA GLY A 106 21.37 -6.91 12.69
C GLY A 106 21.96 -6.93 11.29
N GLY A 107 22.79 -5.93 10.97
CA GLY A 107 23.53 -5.89 9.69
C GLY A 107 22.69 -5.60 8.45
N CYS A 108 21.43 -5.21 8.60
CA CYS A 108 20.54 -4.91 7.49
C CYS A 108 20.07 -3.46 7.52
N ILE A 109 19.93 -2.82 6.34
CA ILE A 109 19.46 -1.45 6.21
C ILE A 109 18.01 -1.27 6.66
N ILE A 110 17.20 -2.33 6.58
CA ILE A 110 15.79 -2.33 7.01
C ILE A 110 15.63 -2.62 8.50
N ARG A 111 16.71 -2.61 9.29
CA ARG A 111 16.64 -2.81 10.75
C ARG A 111 15.64 -1.84 11.41
N SER A 112 14.91 -2.34 12.39
CA SER A 112 13.96 -1.56 13.18
C SER A 112 13.84 -2.09 14.59
N VAL A 113 13.44 -1.23 15.53
CA VAL A 113 13.20 -1.61 16.93
C VAL A 113 12.09 -2.65 17.01
N PHE A 114 11.01 -2.48 16.27
CA PHE A 114 9.83 -3.35 16.32
C PHE A 114 9.97 -4.70 15.58
N LEU A 115 11.16 -5.03 15.03
CA LEU A 115 11.38 -6.38 14.48
C LEU A 115 11.26 -7.48 15.54
N VAL A 116 11.56 -7.15 16.80
CA VAL A 116 11.32 -8.05 17.93
C VAL A 116 9.81 -8.25 18.14
N ASP A 117 9.03 -7.22 17.95
CA ASP A 117 7.57 -7.29 18.12
C ASP A 117 6.91 -8.06 16.96
N ILE A 118 7.47 -7.97 15.74
CA ILE A 118 7.09 -8.87 14.62
C ILE A 118 7.34 -10.33 15.01
N LYS A 119 8.52 -10.63 15.58
CA LYS A 119 8.79 -11.99 16.05
C LYS A 119 7.76 -12.44 17.08
N LYS A 120 7.48 -11.61 18.09
CA LYS A 120 6.48 -11.94 19.12
C LYS A 120 5.10 -12.20 18.51
N ALA A 121 4.68 -11.38 17.53
CA ALA A 121 3.40 -11.53 16.86
C ALA A 121 3.26 -12.92 16.20
N PHE A 122 4.28 -13.35 15.45
CA PHE A 122 4.27 -14.67 14.82
C PHE A 122 4.52 -15.84 15.80
N ASP A 123 5.25 -15.63 16.90
CA ASP A 123 5.38 -16.64 17.94
C ASP A 123 4.05 -16.86 18.68
N GLN A 124 3.26 -15.80 18.90
CA GLN A 124 1.96 -15.86 19.56
C GLN A 124 0.87 -16.37 18.65
N ASN A 125 0.92 -16.01 17.37
CA ASN A 125 -0.01 -16.44 16.34
C ASN A 125 0.73 -16.82 15.05
N PRO A 126 1.14 -18.09 14.90
CA PRO A 126 1.80 -18.57 13.68
C PRO A 126 0.96 -18.43 12.41
N ASN A 127 -0.37 -18.32 12.54
CA ASN A 127 -1.33 -18.16 11.46
C ASN A 127 -1.81 -16.71 11.31
N LEU A 128 -1.03 -15.74 11.76
CA LEU A 128 -1.36 -14.33 11.63
C LEU A 128 -1.46 -13.95 10.15
N GLU A 129 -2.64 -13.57 9.69
CA GLU A 129 -2.93 -13.29 8.28
C GLU A 129 -2.35 -11.96 7.80
N ASN A 130 -2.18 -10.98 8.69
CA ASN A 130 -1.56 -9.69 8.40
C ASN A 130 -1.05 -9.06 9.70
N LEU A 131 0.11 -8.40 9.68
CA LEU A 131 0.68 -7.73 10.86
C LEU A 131 -0.26 -6.68 11.48
N LEU A 132 -1.10 -6.03 10.69
CA LEU A 132 -2.05 -5.02 11.19
C LEU A 132 -3.17 -5.61 12.06
N LEU A 133 -3.34 -6.93 12.06
CA LEU A 133 -4.31 -7.64 12.92
C LEU A 133 -3.70 -8.01 14.28
N ASP A 134 -2.38 -7.98 14.41
CA ASP A 134 -1.72 -8.17 15.69
C ASP A 134 -2.03 -6.99 16.64
N PRO A 135 -2.30 -7.24 17.93
CA PRO A 135 -2.71 -6.21 18.89
C PRO A 135 -1.73 -5.04 19.00
N PHE A 136 -0.41 -5.31 19.01
CA PHE A 136 0.60 -4.27 19.10
C PHE A 136 0.60 -3.36 17.88
N PHE A 137 0.68 -3.94 16.68
CA PHE A 137 0.74 -3.17 15.43
C PHE A 137 -0.58 -2.46 15.13
N LYS A 138 -1.70 -3.10 15.41
CA LYS A 138 -3.03 -2.47 15.31
C LYS A 138 -3.12 -1.22 16.17
N GLN A 139 -2.77 -1.32 17.46
CA GLN A 139 -2.80 -0.18 18.36
C GLN A 139 -1.85 0.93 17.92
N ALA A 140 -0.62 0.60 17.52
CA ALA A 140 0.38 1.57 17.06
C ALA A 140 -0.13 2.39 15.87
N VAL A 141 -0.68 1.74 14.85
CA VAL A 141 -1.20 2.43 13.66
C VAL A 141 -2.48 3.21 13.98
N GLN A 142 -3.38 2.66 14.78
CA GLN A 142 -4.59 3.37 15.22
C GLN A 142 -4.27 4.65 15.98
N SER A 143 -3.29 4.63 16.87
CA SER A 143 -2.88 5.81 17.64
C SER A 143 -2.22 6.88 16.77
N ALA A 144 -1.52 6.49 15.72
CA ALA A 144 -0.79 7.39 14.85
C ALA A 144 -1.63 8.01 13.71
N GLN A 145 -2.81 7.45 13.40
CA GLN A 145 -3.52 7.74 12.16
C GLN A 145 -3.91 9.21 11.98
N GLU A 146 -4.28 9.93 13.04
CA GLU A 146 -4.66 11.35 12.93
C GLU A 146 -3.45 12.23 12.62
N SER A 147 -2.34 12.01 13.31
CA SER A 147 -1.07 12.69 13.04
C SER A 147 -0.61 12.42 11.60
N TRP A 148 -0.72 11.18 11.17
CA TRP A 148 -0.38 10.77 9.81
C TRP A 148 -1.24 11.47 8.75
N ARG A 149 -2.55 11.60 8.98
CA ARG A 149 -3.46 12.34 8.09
C ARG A 149 -3.10 13.82 8.02
N ARG A 150 -2.83 14.44 9.17
CA ARG A 150 -2.39 15.87 9.20
C ARG A 150 -1.13 16.09 8.41
N VAL A 151 -0.12 15.21 8.56
CA VAL A 151 1.14 15.29 7.80
C VAL A 151 0.91 15.16 6.30
N CYS A 152 0.18 14.13 5.87
CA CYS A 152 -0.12 13.92 4.46
C CYS A 152 -0.89 15.11 3.86
N ALA A 153 -1.94 15.57 4.52
CA ALA A 153 -2.73 16.70 4.07
C ALA A 153 -1.89 17.99 3.97
N THR A 154 -1.09 18.27 5.00
CA THR A 154 -0.20 19.44 5.01
C THR A 154 0.83 19.39 3.89
N ALA A 155 1.46 18.24 3.67
CA ALA A 155 2.42 18.07 2.59
C ALA A 155 1.78 18.33 1.21
N LEU A 156 0.63 17.70 0.94
CA LEU A 156 -0.09 17.85 -0.33
C LEU A 156 -0.57 19.29 -0.57
N GLN A 157 -1.13 19.95 0.45
CA GLN A 157 -1.55 21.35 0.38
C GLN A 157 -0.40 22.30 0.08
N ASN A 158 0.81 21.96 0.52
CA ASN A 158 2.01 22.74 0.29
C ASN A 158 2.82 22.30 -0.96
N GLY A 159 2.27 21.41 -1.79
CA GLY A 159 2.94 20.93 -2.99
C GLY A 159 4.19 20.08 -2.74
N ILE A 160 4.28 19.47 -1.55
CA ILE A 160 5.39 18.59 -1.16
C ILE A 160 5.00 17.14 -1.45
N PRO A 161 5.67 16.47 -2.39
CA PRO A 161 5.33 15.09 -2.73
C PRO A 161 5.78 14.12 -1.62
N VAL A 162 4.84 13.34 -1.09
CA VAL A 162 5.07 12.29 -0.10
C VAL A 162 4.38 10.97 -0.52
N PRO A 163 4.63 10.49 -1.76
CA PRO A 163 3.80 9.44 -2.36
C PRO A 163 3.83 8.13 -1.58
N ALA A 164 4.96 7.69 -1.05
CA ALA A 164 5.03 6.47 -0.26
C ALA A 164 4.23 6.56 1.05
N MET A 165 4.24 7.73 1.71
CA MET A 165 3.50 7.96 2.96
C MET A 165 1.98 8.04 2.71
N THR A 166 1.56 8.73 1.65
CA THR A 166 0.15 8.82 1.26
C THR A 166 -0.39 7.48 0.75
N SER A 167 0.41 6.75 -0.01
CA SER A 167 0.07 5.39 -0.46
C SER A 167 -0.11 4.42 0.71
N ALA A 168 0.75 4.50 1.73
CA ALA A 168 0.61 3.72 2.95
C ALA A 168 -0.69 4.04 3.70
N LEU A 169 -1.06 5.32 3.79
CA LEU A 169 -2.31 5.76 4.41
C LEU A 169 -3.53 5.26 3.62
N CYS A 170 -3.51 5.36 2.29
CA CYS A 170 -4.55 4.82 1.43
C CYS A 170 -4.68 3.29 1.56
N TYR A 171 -3.55 2.58 1.64
CA TYR A 171 -3.56 1.14 1.91
C TYR A 171 -4.24 0.82 3.25
N PHE A 172 -3.86 1.52 4.32
CA PHE A 172 -4.47 1.34 5.64
C PHE A 172 -5.99 1.58 5.61
N ASP A 173 -6.43 2.66 4.95
CA ASP A 173 -7.84 2.96 4.82
C ASP A 173 -8.59 1.90 4.00
N GLY A 174 -8.00 1.45 2.91
CA GLY A 174 -8.57 0.37 2.09
C GLY A 174 -8.63 -0.95 2.86
N PHE A 175 -7.54 -1.34 3.50
CA PHE A 175 -7.41 -2.60 4.22
C PHE A 175 -8.47 -2.76 5.34
N ARG A 176 -8.81 -1.68 6.04
CA ARG A 176 -9.81 -1.67 7.13
C ARG A 176 -11.25 -1.41 6.67
N SER A 177 -11.48 -1.22 5.38
CA SER A 177 -12.81 -0.89 4.85
C SER A 177 -13.49 -2.12 4.27
N GLU A 178 -14.67 -2.44 4.78
CA GLU A 178 -15.51 -3.53 4.26
C GLU A 178 -15.93 -3.28 2.80
N ARG A 179 -16.25 -2.03 2.47
CA ARG A 179 -16.65 -1.59 1.14
C ARG A 179 -15.66 -0.58 0.59
N LEU A 180 -15.17 -0.84 -0.61
CA LEU A 180 -14.19 0.01 -1.27
C LEU A 180 -14.81 0.83 -2.40
N PRO A 181 -14.25 2.03 -2.70
CA PRO A 181 -14.55 2.76 -3.94
C PRO A 181 -14.29 1.93 -5.20
N ALA A 182 -13.49 0.86 -5.11
CA ALA A 182 -13.25 -0.11 -6.18
C ALA A 182 -14.53 -0.79 -6.69
N ASN A 183 -15.64 -0.74 -5.94
CA ASN A 183 -16.96 -1.17 -6.43
C ASN A 183 -17.36 -0.39 -7.69
N LEU A 184 -17.02 0.90 -7.79
CA LEU A 184 -17.24 1.69 -9.00
C LEU A 184 -16.38 1.20 -10.17
N LEU A 185 -15.12 0.80 -9.91
CA LEU A 185 -14.26 0.19 -10.93
C LEU A 185 -14.85 -1.11 -11.45
N GLN A 186 -15.37 -1.95 -10.57
CA GLN A 186 -16.00 -3.20 -11.00
C GLN A 186 -17.30 -2.96 -11.77
N ALA A 187 -18.09 -1.99 -11.39
CA ALA A 187 -19.26 -1.56 -12.15
C ALA A 187 -18.86 -1.05 -13.55
N GLN A 188 -17.78 -0.27 -13.64
CA GLN A 188 -17.24 0.22 -14.93
C GLN A 188 -16.75 -0.95 -15.80
N ARG A 189 -16.06 -1.92 -15.24
CA ARG A 189 -15.61 -3.12 -15.96
C ARG A 189 -16.81 -3.93 -16.48
N ASP A 190 -17.86 -4.07 -15.68
CA ASP A 190 -19.08 -4.72 -16.08
C ASP A 190 -19.82 -3.95 -17.20
N TYR A 191 -19.84 -2.61 -17.10
CA TYR A 191 -20.38 -1.73 -18.13
C TYR A 191 -19.69 -1.89 -19.49
N PHE A 192 -18.36 -1.92 -19.51
CA PHE A 192 -17.57 -1.98 -20.75
C PHE A 192 -17.45 -3.38 -21.36
N GLY A 193 -17.51 -4.43 -20.57
CA GLY A 193 -17.17 -5.76 -21.08
C GLY A 193 -17.85 -6.92 -20.35
N ALA A 194 -18.96 -6.68 -19.65
CA ALA A 194 -19.69 -7.71 -18.90
C ALA A 194 -18.80 -8.56 -17.98
N HIS A 195 -17.83 -7.88 -17.28
CA HIS A 195 -16.88 -8.58 -16.42
C HIS A 195 -17.48 -9.07 -15.11
N GLN A 196 -18.77 -8.88 -14.92
CA GLN A 196 -19.55 -9.33 -13.79
C GLN A 196 -19.12 -8.74 -12.44
N TYR A 197 -19.96 -8.89 -11.44
CA TYR A 197 -19.70 -8.47 -10.07
C TYR A 197 -20.47 -9.33 -9.09
N GLU A 198 -19.97 -9.46 -7.87
CA GLU A 198 -20.72 -10.04 -6.75
C GLU A 198 -21.61 -8.97 -6.11
N ARG A 199 -22.82 -9.35 -5.72
CA ARG A 199 -23.76 -8.46 -5.01
C ARG A 199 -23.60 -8.62 -3.50
N ILE A 200 -23.75 -7.54 -2.76
CA ILE A 200 -23.67 -7.54 -1.29
C ILE A 200 -24.88 -8.20 -0.61
N ASP A 201 -26.00 -8.36 -1.33
CA ASP A 201 -27.23 -8.99 -0.87
C ASP A 201 -27.34 -10.46 -1.33
N LYS A 202 -26.26 -11.02 -1.86
CA LYS A 202 -26.15 -12.40 -2.34
C LYS A 202 -24.93 -13.10 -1.75
N PRO A 203 -24.93 -14.44 -1.69
CA PRO A 203 -23.75 -15.20 -1.29
C PRO A 203 -22.53 -14.89 -2.18
N ARG A 204 -21.34 -15.00 -1.58
CA ARG A 204 -20.09 -14.94 -2.33
C ARG A 204 -19.99 -16.08 -3.34
N GLY A 205 -19.39 -15.76 -4.51
CA GLY A 205 -19.25 -16.70 -5.62
C GLY A 205 -20.43 -16.67 -6.61
N GLU A 206 -21.49 -15.90 -6.33
CA GLU A 206 -22.55 -15.63 -7.30
C GLU A 206 -22.26 -14.35 -8.08
N PHE A 207 -22.07 -14.49 -9.39
CA PHE A 207 -21.69 -13.38 -10.28
C PHE A 207 -22.89 -12.89 -11.09
N PHE A 208 -22.99 -11.56 -11.20
CA PHE A 208 -24.08 -10.85 -11.86
C PHE A 208 -23.55 -9.91 -12.93
N HIS A 209 -24.31 -9.74 -13.99
CA HIS A 209 -24.12 -8.70 -15.00
C HIS A 209 -25.36 -7.81 -15.05
N THR A 210 -25.17 -6.52 -15.26
CA THR A 210 -26.26 -5.56 -15.50
C THR A 210 -26.26 -5.12 -16.95
N ASP A 211 -27.42 -5.23 -17.62
CA ASP A 211 -27.60 -4.56 -18.90
C ASP A 211 -27.73 -3.03 -18.69
N TRP A 212 -26.58 -2.36 -18.62
CA TRP A 212 -26.47 -0.95 -18.27
C TRP A 212 -27.11 -0.01 -19.30
N THR A 213 -27.18 -0.44 -20.55
CA THR A 213 -27.63 0.40 -21.67
C THR A 213 -28.98 -0.02 -22.23
N GLY A 214 -29.43 -1.22 -21.97
CA GLY A 214 -30.60 -1.83 -22.58
C GLY A 214 -30.42 -2.16 -24.07
N HIS A 215 -29.22 -2.07 -24.62
CA HIS A 215 -28.92 -2.22 -26.04
C HIS A 215 -27.77 -3.20 -26.34
N GLY A 216 -27.51 -4.15 -25.46
CA GLY A 216 -26.42 -5.12 -25.60
C GLY A 216 -25.20 -4.81 -24.73
N GLY A 217 -24.09 -5.48 -24.99
CA GLY A 217 -22.87 -5.39 -24.15
C GLY A 217 -22.74 -6.59 -23.19
N SER A 218 -23.55 -7.63 -23.43
CA SER A 218 -23.60 -8.84 -22.57
C SER A 218 -22.52 -9.86 -22.90
N THR A 219 -21.56 -9.55 -23.78
CA THR A 219 -20.52 -10.50 -24.19
C THR A 219 -19.28 -10.26 -23.29
N ALA A 220 -19.04 -11.21 -22.38
CA ALA A 220 -17.85 -11.18 -21.55
C ALA A 220 -16.58 -11.48 -22.37
N SER A 221 -15.55 -10.68 -22.21
CA SER A 221 -14.20 -11.04 -22.63
C SER A 221 -13.63 -12.02 -21.60
N SER A 222 -13.46 -13.27 -21.99
CA SER A 222 -12.89 -14.31 -21.13
C SER A 222 -11.36 -14.29 -21.06
N THR A 223 -10.69 -13.30 -21.66
CA THR A 223 -9.25 -13.33 -21.96
C THR A 223 -8.36 -12.91 -20.78
N TYR A 224 -8.92 -12.35 -19.71
CA TYR A 224 -8.14 -11.86 -18.56
C TYR A 224 -8.83 -12.24 -17.24
N GLN A 225 -8.62 -13.47 -16.81
CA GLN A 225 -8.76 -13.83 -15.38
C GLN A 225 -7.37 -13.71 -14.74
N VAL A 226 -7.21 -12.75 -13.84
CA VAL A 226 -6.04 -12.63 -12.97
C VAL A 226 -6.41 -13.24 -11.63
#